data_03b9f25a2682811ad37fd55846a37c41
#
_entry.id   03b9f25a2682811ad37fd55846a37c41
#
_cell.length_a   1.000
_cell.length_b   1.000
_cell.length_c   1.000
_cell.angle_alpha   90.00
_cell.angle_beta   90.00
_cell.angle_gamma   90.00
#
_symmetry.space_group_name_H-M   'P 1'
#
loop_
_entity.id
_entity.type
_entity.pdbx_description
1 polymer ?
#
loop_
_entity_poly.entity_id
_entity_poly.type
_entity_poly.pdbx_seq_one_letter_code
_entity_poly.pdbx_strand_id
1 'polypeptide(L)'
;MEIFKIPSFEIVNLELLKCVASFQKPIILSTGAATYEEIDKAIEVILGEGNGDLALMACTLSYHTENEDPNLKRIQTLKERYPNFMVGMSDHTMPDENMVIPAISVALGARIIEKHYTMSRTMTGSGHFFSLEPRDVAKMVKNIRLFETVLGDGVQGVAANEVRARKGGRKSIVANSFIKKGTVITKDMLTYKRPGDGISPDRVNELIGKIVQLDIKEDFQIKWEDLNE
;
A
#
# COMPACT_ATOMS: atom_id res chain seq x y z
N MET A 1 -33.76 -3.06 2.52
CA MET A 1 -32.36 -3.58 2.49
C MET A 1 -31.57 -2.72 1.51
N GLU A 2 -30.39 -2.29 1.87
CA GLU A 2 -29.61 -1.35 1.04
C GLU A 2 -28.49 -2.05 0.26
N ILE A 3 -28.01 -3.20 0.74
CA ILE A 3 -26.94 -4.00 0.12
C ILE A 3 -27.32 -5.48 0.25
N PHE A 4 -27.07 -6.26 -0.79
CA PHE A 4 -27.19 -7.71 -0.74
C PHE A 4 -25.82 -8.36 -0.56
N LYS A 5 -25.69 -9.28 0.39
CA LYS A 5 -24.52 -10.16 0.52
C LYS A 5 -24.89 -11.56 0.06
N ILE A 6 -24.14 -12.06 -0.93
CA ILE A 6 -24.32 -13.40 -1.47
C ILE A 6 -23.13 -14.26 -0.99
N PRO A 7 -23.39 -15.34 -0.24
CA PRO A 7 -22.33 -16.23 0.23
C PRO A 7 -21.77 -17.09 -0.91
N SER A 8 -20.56 -17.62 -0.72
CA SER A 8 -19.86 -18.42 -1.72
C SER A 8 -20.66 -19.65 -2.21
N PHE A 9 -21.45 -20.26 -1.34
CA PHE A 9 -22.29 -21.41 -1.68
C PHE A 9 -23.34 -21.11 -2.77
N GLU A 10 -23.76 -19.85 -2.89
CA GLU A 10 -24.80 -19.42 -3.81
C GLU A 10 -24.28 -18.90 -5.14
N ILE A 11 -22.96 -18.89 -5.37
CA ILE A 11 -22.37 -18.30 -6.59
C ILE A 11 -22.88 -18.98 -7.89
N VAL A 12 -23.21 -20.26 -7.82
CA VAL A 12 -23.74 -21.03 -8.94
C VAL A 12 -25.27 -21.02 -9.02
N ASN A 13 -25.95 -20.39 -8.08
CA ASN A 13 -27.41 -20.26 -8.07
C ASN A 13 -27.84 -19.07 -8.92
N LEU A 14 -27.76 -19.23 -10.24
CA LEU A 14 -27.98 -18.15 -11.21
C LEU A 14 -29.36 -17.51 -11.11
N GLU A 15 -30.40 -18.27 -10.76
CA GLU A 15 -31.75 -17.72 -10.57
C GLU A 15 -31.82 -16.79 -9.35
N LEU A 16 -31.15 -17.15 -8.26
CA LEU A 16 -31.03 -16.27 -7.11
C LEU A 16 -30.26 -14.98 -7.46
N LEU A 17 -29.12 -15.12 -8.16
CA LEU A 17 -28.31 -13.98 -8.59
C LEU A 17 -29.11 -13.04 -9.48
N LYS A 18 -29.85 -13.56 -10.43
CA LYS A 18 -30.74 -12.81 -11.30
C LYS A 18 -31.81 -12.05 -10.51
N CYS A 19 -32.49 -12.76 -9.62
CA CYS A 19 -33.49 -12.16 -8.74
C CYS A 19 -32.92 -11.02 -7.89
N VAL A 20 -31.77 -11.24 -7.25
CA VAL A 20 -31.11 -10.21 -6.42
C VAL A 20 -30.65 -9.03 -7.27
N ALA A 21 -30.10 -9.28 -8.45
CA ALA A 21 -29.62 -8.22 -9.35
C ALA A 21 -30.76 -7.32 -9.84
N SER A 22 -31.98 -7.87 -10.06
CA SER A 22 -33.15 -7.11 -10.49
C SER A 22 -33.60 -6.02 -9.51
N PHE A 23 -33.21 -6.11 -8.23
CA PHE A 23 -33.51 -5.06 -7.25
C PHE A 23 -32.65 -3.79 -7.42
N GLN A 24 -31.65 -3.80 -8.31
CA GLN A 24 -30.76 -2.66 -8.60
C GLN A 24 -30.12 -2.08 -7.32
N LYS A 25 -29.67 -2.95 -6.42
CA LYS A 25 -28.96 -2.59 -5.19
C LYS A 25 -27.54 -3.16 -5.24
N PRO A 26 -26.58 -2.56 -4.51
CA PRO A 26 -25.21 -3.08 -4.43
C PRO A 26 -25.20 -4.55 -4.02
N ILE A 27 -24.33 -5.34 -4.65
CA ILE A 27 -24.14 -6.76 -4.38
C ILE A 27 -22.71 -7.01 -3.93
N ILE A 28 -22.55 -7.73 -2.83
CA ILE A 28 -21.27 -8.27 -2.37
C ILE A 28 -21.31 -9.77 -2.57
N LEU A 29 -20.52 -10.29 -3.53
CA LEU A 29 -20.48 -11.70 -3.91
C LEU A 29 -19.19 -12.36 -3.41
N SER A 30 -19.29 -13.39 -2.57
CA SER A 30 -18.14 -14.19 -2.15
C SER A 30 -17.81 -15.28 -3.16
N THR A 31 -16.49 -15.51 -3.38
CA THR A 31 -15.95 -16.38 -4.44
C THR A 31 -15.23 -17.62 -3.87
N GLY A 32 -15.47 -17.99 -2.62
CA GLY A 32 -14.86 -19.15 -1.99
C GLY A 32 -15.28 -20.46 -2.69
N ALA A 33 -14.32 -21.35 -2.90
CA ALA A 33 -14.48 -22.63 -3.60
C ALA A 33 -15.01 -22.52 -5.06
N ALA A 34 -15.01 -21.32 -5.66
CA ALA A 34 -15.44 -21.10 -7.03
C ALA A 34 -14.26 -21.14 -8.01
N THR A 35 -14.52 -21.64 -9.23
CA THR A 35 -13.61 -21.48 -10.38
C THR A 35 -13.80 -20.11 -11.03
N TYR A 36 -12.88 -19.71 -11.90
CA TYR A 36 -13.03 -18.46 -12.64
C TYR A 36 -14.23 -18.50 -13.59
N GLU A 37 -14.53 -19.64 -14.19
CA GLU A 37 -15.69 -19.82 -15.07
C GLU A 37 -17.01 -19.61 -14.31
N GLU A 38 -17.10 -20.08 -13.08
CA GLU A 38 -18.26 -19.88 -12.22
C GLU A 38 -18.41 -18.40 -11.81
N ILE A 39 -17.29 -17.74 -11.47
CA ILE A 39 -17.27 -16.30 -11.17
C ILE A 39 -17.68 -15.48 -12.40
N ASP A 40 -17.10 -15.77 -13.58
CA ASP A 40 -17.41 -15.08 -14.83
C ASP A 40 -18.90 -15.24 -15.16
N LYS A 41 -19.47 -16.43 -14.97
CA LYS A 41 -20.88 -16.70 -15.21
C LYS A 41 -21.81 -15.95 -14.24
N ALA A 42 -21.44 -15.91 -12.97
CA ALA A 42 -22.17 -15.14 -11.95
C ALA A 42 -22.20 -13.64 -12.29
N ILE A 43 -21.04 -13.10 -12.69
CA ILE A 43 -20.91 -11.69 -13.10
C ILE A 43 -21.77 -11.43 -14.34
N GLU A 44 -21.71 -12.29 -15.36
CA GLU A 44 -22.51 -12.18 -16.60
C GLU A 44 -24.00 -12.05 -16.27
N VAL A 45 -24.51 -12.89 -15.38
CA VAL A 45 -25.93 -12.89 -14.98
C VAL A 45 -26.29 -11.60 -14.24
N ILE A 46 -25.46 -11.13 -13.31
CA ILE A 46 -25.71 -9.90 -12.56
C ILE A 46 -25.70 -8.69 -13.48
N LEU A 47 -24.70 -8.59 -14.38
CA LEU A 47 -24.62 -7.51 -15.35
C LEU A 47 -25.74 -7.56 -16.38
N GLY A 48 -26.21 -8.76 -16.75
CA GLY A 48 -27.34 -8.97 -17.65
C GLY A 48 -28.66 -8.36 -17.16
N GLU A 49 -28.82 -8.21 -15.85
CA GLU A 49 -29.95 -7.49 -15.24
C GLU A 49 -29.72 -5.96 -15.14
N GLY A 50 -28.61 -5.45 -15.71
CA GLY A 50 -28.24 -4.04 -15.66
C GLY A 50 -27.67 -3.56 -14.33
N ASN A 51 -27.32 -4.48 -13.42
CA ASN A 51 -26.74 -4.13 -12.12
C ASN A 51 -25.23 -4.24 -12.16
N GLY A 52 -24.52 -3.10 -12.27
CA GLY A 52 -23.06 -3.02 -12.25
C GLY A 52 -22.46 -2.70 -10.88
N ASP A 53 -23.26 -2.51 -9.84
CA ASP A 53 -22.78 -2.21 -8.49
C ASP A 53 -22.44 -3.50 -7.72
N LEU A 54 -21.28 -4.09 -8.07
CA LEU A 54 -20.84 -5.39 -7.62
C LEU A 54 -19.45 -5.30 -6.96
N ALA A 55 -19.31 -5.94 -5.81
CA ALA A 55 -18.03 -6.21 -5.17
C ALA A 55 -17.79 -7.73 -5.07
N LEU A 56 -16.54 -8.16 -5.30
CA LEU A 56 -16.11 -9.54 -5.19
C LEU A 56 -15.31 -9.74 -3.90
N MET A 57 -15.59 -10.83 -3.18
CA MET A 57 -14.86 -11.14 -1.94
C MET A 57 -13.97 -12.35 -2.16
N ALA A 58 -12.64 -12.16 -2.06
CA ALA A 58 -11.71 -13.27 -1.90
C ALA A 58 -12.10 -14.04 -0.63
N CYS A 59 -12.18 -15.36 -0.72
CA CYS A 59 -12.66 -16.20 0.38
C CYS A 59 -12.05 -17.59 0.27
N THR A 60 -11.67 -18.17 1.40
CA THR A 60 -11.45 -19.61 1.54
C THR A 60 -12.63 -20.20 2.31
N LEU A 61 -13.35 -21.13 1.67
CA LEU A 61 -14.57 -21.72 2.21
C LEU A 61 -14.24 -22.89 3.14
N SER A 62 -13.68 -22.56 4.29
CA SER A 62 -13.35 -23.48 5.38
C SER A 62 -13.65 -22.84 6.72
N TYR A 63 -14.35 -23.55 7.62
CA TYR A 63 -14.83 -23.07 8.91
C TYR A 63 -14.20 -23.90 10.07
N HIS A 64 -13.08 -23.46 10.67
CA HIS A 64 -12.26 -22.27 10.35
C HIS A 64 -11.24 -22.59 9.25
N THR A 65 -10.62 -21.51 8.73
CA THR A 65 -9.51 -21.60 7.79
C THR A 65 -8.20 -21.58 8.57
N GLU A 66 -7.34 -22.60 8.40
CA GLU A 66 -6.00 -22.62 9.00
C GLU A 66 -5.12 -21.51 8.39
N ASN A 67 -4.06 -21.12 9.11
CA ASN A 67 -3.24 -19.96 8.71
C ASN A 67 -2.49 -20.16 7.37
N GLU A 68 -2.30 -21.38 6.93
CA GLU A 68 -1.66 -21.73 5.65
C GLU A 68 -2.60 -21.59 4.45
N ASP A 69 -3.92 -21.57 4.67
CA ASP A 69 -4.94 -21.72 3.64
C ASP A 69 -5.66 -20.45 3.16
N PRO A 70 -5.57 -19.27 3.80
CA PRO A 70 -6.36 -18.10 3.42
C PRO A 70 -6.04 -17.60 2.01
N ASN A 71 -4.82 -17.84 1.52
CA ASN A 71 -4.35 -17.45 0.20
C ASN A 71 -4.69 -15.98 -0.15
N LEU A 72 -4.25 -15.05 0.68
CA LEU A 72 -4.58 -13.62 0.58
C LEU A 72 -4.19 -12.99 -0.76
N LYS A 73 -3.25 -13.60 -1.51
CA LYS A 73 -2.89 -13.18 -2.87
C LYS A 73 -4.07 -13.23 -3.84
N ARG A 74 -5.12 -14.01 -3.54
CA ARG A 74 -6.37 -13.98 -4.32
C ARG A 74 -7.00 -12.60 -4.42
N ILE A 75 -6.79 -11.73 -3.43
CA ILE A 75 -7.25 -10.33 -3.47
C ILE A 75 -6.63 -9.61 -4.67
N GLN A 76 -5.31 -9.75 -4.85
CA GLN A 76 -4.59 -9.14 -5.98
C GLN A 76 -5.02 -9.76 -7.31
N THR A 77 -5.10 -11.09 -7.38
CA THR A 77 -5.52 -11.81 -8.59
C THR A 77 -6.94 -11.42 -9.02
N LEU A 78 -7.88 -11.30 -8.08
CA LEU A 78 -9.25 -10.84 -8.38
C LEU A 78 -9.23 -9.39 -8.88
N LYS A 79 -8.45 -8.50 -8.28
CA LYS A 79 -8.31 -7.10 -8.74
C LYS A 79 -7.75 -7.00 -10.15
N GLU A 80 -6.75 -7.82 -10.47
CA GLU A 80 -6.12 -7.85 -11.80
C GLU A 80 -7.09 -8.39 -12.86
N ARG A 81 -7.82 -9.46 -12.53
CA ARG A 81 -8.77 -10.09 -13.46
C ARG A 81 -10.07 -9.28 -13.64
N TYR A 82 -10.52 -8.64 -12.57
CA TYR A 82 -11.80 -7.90 -12.54
C TYR A 82 -11.59 -6.43 -12.12
N PRO A 83 -10.84 -5.64 -12.90
CA PRO A 83 -10.42 -4.28 -12.50
C PRO A 83 -11.59 -3.29 -12.31
N ASN A 84 -12.75 -3.61 -12.86
CA ASN A 84 -13.96 -2.75 -12.76
C ASN A 84 -14.75 -2.97 -11.47
N PHE A 85 -14.40 -3.99 -10.67
CA PHE A 85 -15.13 -4.31 -9.44
C PHE A 85 -14.27 -4.04 -8.20
N MET A 86 -14.94 -3.62 -7.14
CA MET A 86 -14.31 -3.55 -5.83
C MET A 86 -14.01 -4.96 -5.33
N VAL A 87 -12.84 -5.15 -4.71
CA VAL A 87 -12.46 -6.44 -4.11
C VAL A 87 -12.34 -6.31 -2.60
N GLY A 88 -12.86 -7.30 -1.89
CA GLY A 88 -12.77 -7.47 -0.44
C GLY A 88 -12.23 -8.83 -0.04
N MET A 89 -12.21 -9.08 1.27
CA MET A 89 -11.85 -10.36 1.89
C MET A 89 -12.96 -10.83 2.83
N SER A 90 -13.47 -12.04 2.61
CA SER A 90 -14.30 -12.78 3.55
C SER A 90 -13.42 -13.79 4.27
N ASP A 91 -13.09 -13.50 5.51
CA ASP A 91 -12.03 -14.14 6.28
C ASP A 91 -12.61 -15.07 7.36
N HIS A 92 -12.29 -16.37 7.26
CA HIS A 92 -12.70 -17.42 8.20
C HIS A 92 -11.55 -17.92 9.10
N THR A 93 -10.41 -17.21 9.12
CA THR A 93 -9.31 -17.59 10.02
C THR A 93 -9.67 -17.35 11.49
N MET A 94 -9.01 -18.09 12.38
CA MET A 94 -9.10 -17.81 13.81
C MET A 94 -8.61 -16.38 14.10
N PRO A 95 -9.22 -15.68 15.05
CA PRO A 95 -8.69 -14.40 15.53
C PRO A 95 -7.28 -14.58 16.10
N ASP A 96 -6.29 -13.99 15.46
CA ASP A 96 -4.95 -13.90 16.02
C ASP A 96 -4.84 -12.76 17.05
N GLU A 97 -3.85 -12.85 17.95
CA GLU A 97 -3.69 -11.88 19.03
C GLU A 97 -3.62 -10.42 18.52
N ASN A 98 -3.05 -10.21 17.33
CA ASN A 98 -2.80 -8.89 16.77
C ASN A 98 -3.74 -8.51 15.63
N MET A 99 -4.68 -9.37 15.26
CA MET A 99 -5.62 -9.13 14.14
C MET A 99 -4.88 -8.71 12.85
N VAL A 100 -3.83 -9.46 12.51
CA VAL A 100 -2.90 -9.11 11.41
C VAL A 100 -3.52 -9.38 10.05
N ILE A 101 -4.26 -10.50 9.89
CA ILE A 101 -4.79 -10.96 8.61
C ILE A 101 -5.71 -9.92 7.94
N PRO A 102 -6.67 -9.30 8.64
CA PRO A 102 -7.49 -8.24 8.06
C PRO A 102 -6.67 -7.02 7.59
N ALA A 103 -5.65 -6.61 8.36
CA ALA A 103 -4.78 -5.50 7.99
C ALA A 103 -3.93 -5.82 6.73
N ILE A 104 -3.38 -7.04 6.63
CA ILE A 104 -2.68 -7.52 5.44
C ILE A 104 -3.62 -7.57 4.24
N SER A 105 -4.87 -7.99 4.42
CA SER A 105 -5.86 -8.01 3.34
C SER A 105 -6.09 -6.61 2.76
N VAL A 106 -6.18 -5.58 3.61
CA VAL A 106 -6.26 -4.18 3.17
C VAL A 106 -4.97 -3.75 2.46
N ALA A 107 -3.78 -4.19 2.93
CA ALA A 107 -2.50 -3.95 2.27
C ALA A 107 -2.46 -4.50 0.83
N LEU A 108 -3.07 -5.66 0.62
CA LEU A 108 -3.18 -6.29 -0.69
C LEU A 108 -4.29 -5.67 -1.56
N GLY A 109 -5.04 -4.72 -1.02
CA GLY A 109 -6.02 -3.92 -1.75
C GLY A 109 -7.48 -4.27 -1.50
N ALA A 110 -7.79 -5.05 -0.47
CA ALA A 110 -9.17 -5.26 -0.04
C ALA A 110 -9.79 -3.94 0.46
N ARG A 111 -11.02 -3.66 0.04
CA ARG A 111 -11.80 -2.49 0.45
C ARG A 111 -12.96 -2.85 1.38
N ILE A 112 -13.29 -4.12 1.44
CA ILE A 112 -14.33 -4.68 2.30
C ILE A 112 -13.71 -5.83 3.09
N ILE A 113 -13.97 -5.87 4.40
CA ILE A 113 -13.58 -6.98 5.26
C ILE A 113 -14.84 -7.56 5.88
N GLU A 114 -15.02 -8.86 5.72
CA GLU A 114 -16.09 -9.63 6.34
C GLU A 114 -15.50 -10.67 7.27
N LYS A 115 -16.02 -10.75 8.48
CA LYS A 115 -15.66 -11.76 9.48
C LYS A 115 -16.87 -12.19 10.29
N HIS A 116 -16.85 -13.42 10.74
CA HIS A 116 -17.81 -13.90 11.75
C HIS A 116 -17.63 -13.13 13.06
N TYR A 117 -18.74 -12.84 13.73
CA TYR A 117 -18.78 -12.09 14.98
C TYR A 117 -19.61 -12.80 16.04
N THR A 118 -19.16 -12.75 17.27
CA THR A 118 -19.88 -13.30 18.43
C THR A 118 -19.69 -12.43 19.67
N MET A 119 -20.60 -12.54 20.61
CA MET A 119 -20.42 -11.93 21.94
C MET A 119 -19.44 -12.72 22.80
N SER A 120 -19.34 -14.04 22.60
CA SER A 120 -18.35 -14.89 23.26
C SER A 120 -18.08 -16.15 22.44
N ARG A 121 -16.83 -16.51 22.27
CA ARG A 121 -16.39 -17.75 21.62
C ARG A 121 -16.75 -19.01 22.40
N THR A 122 -17.11 -18.87 23.70
CA THR A 122 -17.54 -19.98 24.54
C THR A 122 -19.03 -20.33 24.39
N MET A 123 -19.77 -19.54 23.60
CA MET A 123 -21.18 -19.85 23.32
C MET A 123 -21.29 -21.17 22.54
N THR A 124 -22.36 -21.90 22.77
CA THR A 124 -22.67 -23.13 22.04
C THR A 124 -23.17 -22.84 20.64
N GLY A 125 -22.68 -23.58 19.64
CA GLY A 125 -23.05 -23.42 18.23
C GLY A 125 -21.82 -23.46 17.30
N SER A 126 -22.06 -23.67 16.02
CA SER A 126 -21.02 -23.99 15.00
C SER A 126 -20.30 -22.76 14.51
N GLY A 127 -20.28 -21.67 14.89
CA GLY A 127 -19.57 -20.51 14.31
C GLY A 127 -18.88 -19.64 15.35
N HIS A 128 -19.17 -19.88 16.66
CA HIS A 128 -18.68 -18.97 17.69
C HIS A 128 -17.19 -19.10 17.95
N PHE A 129 -16.63 -20.30 17.91
CA PHE A 129 -15.27 -20.58 18.35
C PHE A 129 -14.19 -19.85 17.53
N PHE A 130 -14.44 -19.56 16.23
CA PHE A 130 -13.53 -18.82 15.35
C PHE A 130 -13.97 -17.39 15.06
N SER A 131 -15.07 -16.94 15.66
CA SER A 131 -15.62 -15.59 15.45
C SER A 131 -14.85 -14.54 16.25
N LEU A 132 -14.91 -13.28 15.78
CA LEU A 132 -14.40 -12.13 16.51
C LEU A 132 -15.29 -11.82 17.71
N GLU A 133 -14.69 -11.56 18.84
CA GLU A 133 -15.36 -10.92 19.99
C GLU A 133 -15.24 -9.38 19.88
N PRO A 134 -16.00 -8.58 20.66
CA PRO A 134 -15.98 -7.11 20.57
C PRO A 134 -14.59 -6.49 20.65
N ARG A 135 -13.69 -7.08 21.46
CA ARG A 135 -12.31 -6.60 21.61
C ARG A 135 -11.47 -6.85 20.34
N ASP A 136 -11.70 -7.98 19.67
CA ASP A 136 -11.02 -8.34 18.43
C ASP A 136 -11.42 -7.37 17.32
N VAL A 137 -12.74 -7.07 17.22
CA VAL A 137 -13.26 -6.08 16.25
C VAL A 137 -12.62 -4.71 16.48
N ALA A 138 -12.58 -4.25 17.73
CA ALA A 138 -11.97 -2.95 18.05
C ALA A 138 -10.47 -2.90 17.66
N LYS A 139 -9.72 -4.00 17.92
CA LYS A 139 -8.32 -4.12 17.54
C LYS A 139 -8.16 -4.17 16.04
N MET A 140 -8.96 -4.96 15.34
CA MET A 140 -8.98 -5.06 13.89
C MET A 140 -9.16 -3.68 13.23
N VAL A 141 -10.20 -2.94 13.64
CA VAL A 141 -10.48 -1.60 13.11
C VAL A 141 -9.31 -0.65 13.39
N LYS A 142 -8.78 -0.64 14.61
CA LYS A 142 -7.62 0.19 14.97
C LYS A 142 -6.42 -0.11 14.08
N ASN A 143 -6.12 -1.38 13.83
CA ASN A 143 -4.98 -1.78 13.01
C ASN A 143 -5.18 -1.41 11.53
N ILE A 144 -6.37 -1.59 10.99
CA ILE A 144 -6.71 -1.17 9.63
C ILE A 144 -6.52 0.34 9.48
N ARG A 145 -7.02 1.16 10.41
CA ARG A 145 -6.86 2.63 10.36
C ARG A 145 -5.41 3.07 10.48
N LEU A 146 -4.63 2.41 11.35
CA LEU A 146 -3.20 2.65 11.44
C LEU A 146 -2.50 2.31 10.12
N PHE A 147 -2.83 1.15 9.54
CA PHE A 147 -2.27 0.72 8.27
C PHE A 147 -2.56 1.72 7.14
N GLU A 148 -3.80 2.17 6.99
CA GLU A 148 -4.19 3.19 6.01
C GLU A 148 -3.37 4.48 6.17
N THR A 149 -3.07 4.87 7.40
CA THR A 149 -2.26 6.06 7.70
C THR A 149 -0.80 5.88 7.28
N VAL A 150 -0.20 4.71 7.54
CA VAL A 150 1.24 4.47 7.29
C VAL A 150 1.53 4.04 5.86
N LEU A 151 0.53 3.59 5.12
CA LEU A 151 0.69 3.16 3.72
C LEU A 151 1.17 4.29 2.81
N GLY A 152 0.70 5.51 3.06
CA GLY A 152 1.02 6.67 2.24
C GLY A 152 0.48 6.57 0.81
N ASP A 153 0.98 7.41 -0.05
CA ASP A 153 0.58 7.50 -1.47
C ASP A 153 1.58 6.83 -2.44
N GLY A 154 2.72 6.35 -1.94
CA GLY A 154 3.78 5.71 -2.73
C GLY A 154 4.58 6.68 -3.62
N VAL A 155 4.35 7.98 -3.53
CA VAL A 155 5.09 8.96 -4.35
C VAL A 155 6.50 9.13 -3.80
N GLN A 156 7.51 8.82 -4.65
CA GLN A 156 8.90 9.04 -4.30
C GLN A 156 9.25 10.53 -4.40
N GLY A 157 9.66 11.11 -3.28
CA GLY A 157 10.04 12.53 -3.21
C GLY A 157 10.75 12.84 -1.89
N VAL A 158 11.00 14.13 -1.65
CA VAL A 158 11.54 14.61 -0.37
C VAL A 158 10.38 15.09 0.48
N ALA A 159 10.03 14.32 1.49
CA ALA A 159 8.97 14.70 2.40
C ALA A 159 9.35 15.96 3.20
N ALA A 160 8.34 16.74 3.62
CA ALA A 160 8.59 18.01 4.33
C ALA A 160 9.42 17.82 5.60
N ASN A 161 9.24 16.71 6.31
CA ASN A 161 10.01 16.36 7.51
C ASN A 161 11.45 15.89 7.21
N GLU A 162 11.79 15.56 5.95
CA GLU A 162 13.11 15.11 5.52
C GLU A 162 14.01 16.29 5.07
N VAL A 163 13.44 17.45 4.75
CA VAL A 163 14.19 18.62 4.20
C VAL A 163 15.37 19.00 5.10
N ARG A 164 15.15 19.08 6.42
CA ARG A 164 16.21 19.41 7.37
C ARG A 164 17.30 18.36 7.44
N ALA A 165 16.91 17.08 7.46
CA ALA A 165 17.84 15.96 7.49
C ALA A 165 18.64 15.88 6.17
N ARG A 166 17.98 16.10 5.03
CA ARG A 166 18.61 16.16 3.71
C ARG A 166 19.68 17.24 3.66
N LYS A 167 19.35 18.49 4.07
CA LYS A 167 20.29 19.61 4.12
C LYS A 167 21.48 19.33 5.05
N GLY A 168 21.22 18.90 6.28
CA GLY A 168 22.26 18.65 7.27
C GLY A 168 23.09 17.39 7.01
N GLY A 169 22.49 16.34 6.41
CA GLY A 169 23.12 15.04 6.21
C GLY A 169 23.91 14.91 4.90
N ARG A 170 23.46 15.58 3.83
CA ARG A 170 24.18 15.60 2.55
C ARG A 170 25.45 16.43 2.65
N LYS A 171 26.31 16.26 1.65
CA LYS A 171 27.59 17.00 1.55
C LYS A 171 27.52 18.01 0.43
N SER A 172 28.33 19.07 0.54
CA SER A 172 28.67 20.00 -0.52
C SER A 172 30.13 19.83 -0.91
N ILE A 173 30.50 20.28 -2.09
CA ILE A 173 31.88 20.38 -2.54
C ILE A 173 32.55 21.54 -1.80
N VAL A 174 33.69 21.27 -1.15
CA VAL A 174 34.49 22.26 -0.43
C VAL A 174 35.93 22.19 -0.90
N ALA A 175 36.70 23.28 -0.69
CA ALA A 175 38.12 23.31 -0.94
C ALA A 175 38.86 22.37 0.04
N ASN A 176 39.68 21.47 -0.49
CA ASN A 176 40.52 20.53 0.31
C ASN A 176 41.77 21.22 0.88
N SER A 177 42.15 22.37 0.30
CA SER A 177 43.25 23.23 0.74
C SER A 177 42.95 24.65 0.26
N PHE A 178 43.76 25.63 0.64
CA PHE A 178 43.66 27.02 0.14
C PHE A 178 43.79 27.05 -1.41
N ILE A 179 42.82 27.66 -2.10
CA ILE A 179 42.83 27.84 -3.56
C ILE A 179 42.93 29.32 -3.84
N LYS A 180 44.03 29.74 -4.50
CA LYS A 180 44.30 31.14 -4.83
C LYS A 180 43.46 31.57 -6.06
N LYS A 181 43.03 32.83 -6.09
CA LYS A 181 42.41 33.46 -7.26
C LYS A 181 43.23 33.20 -8.49
N GLY A 182 42.56 32.88 -9.60
CA GLY A 182 43.16 32.58 -10.90
C GLY A 182 43.63 31.11 -11.06
N THR A 183 43.49 30.29 -10.03
CA THR A 183 43.84 28.86 -10.12
C THR A 183 42.79 28.11 -10.91
N VAL A 184 43.22 27.19 -11.77
CA VAL A 184 42.35 26.22 -12.45
C VAL A 184 42.05 25.07 -11.47
N ILE A 185 40.79 24.82 -11.23
CA ILE A 185 40.37 23.75 -10.29
C ILE A 185 40.73 22.38 -10.83
N THR A 186 41.40 21.58 -9.99
CA THR A 186 41.66 20.15 -10.21
C THR A 186 40.95 19.32 -9.18
N LYS A 187 40.80 18.01 -9.42
CA LYS A 187 40.04 17.10 -8.56
C LYS A 187 40.62 16.98 -7.13
N ASP A 188 41.93 17.02 -7.01
CA ASP A 188 42.65 16.92 -5.72
C ASP A 188 42.48 18.15 -4.83
N MET A 189 42.08 19.28 -5.42
CA MET A 189 41.74 20.51 -4.67
C MET A 189 40.36 20.46 -4.02
N LEU A 190 39.56 19.41 -4.30
CA LEU A 190 38.17 19.32 -3.88
C LEU A 190 37.97 18.17 -2.89
N THR A 191 37.13 18.39 -1.90
CA THR A 191 36.64 17.36 -0.99
C THR A 191 35.15 17.60 -0.70
N TYR A 192 34.53 16.73 0.14
CA TYR A 192 33.09 16.72 0.37
C TYR A 192 32.79 16.76 1.86
N LYS A 193 32.22 17.88 2.33
CA LYS A 193 31.84 18.07 3.74
C LYS A 193 30.37 18.48 3.90
N ARG A 194 29.80 18.21 5.04
CA ARG A 194 28.46 18.69 5.42
C ARG A 194 28.54 20.20 5.77
N PRO A 195 27.44 20.94 5.60
CA PRO A 195 26.10 20.56 5.14
C PRO A 195 25.98 20.50 3.62
N GLY A 196 24.82 19.96 3.14
CA GLY A 196 24.50 19.81 1.72
C GLY A 196 23.66 20.97 1.18
N ASP A 197 24.03 22.21 1.46
CA ASP A 197 23.37 23.42 0.98
C ASP A 197 24.19 24.21 -0.08
N GLY A 198 25.37 23.71 -0.42
CA GLY A 198 26.20 24.19 -1.52
C GLY A 198 26.10 23.29 -2.77
N ILE A 199 27.15 23.34 -3.60
CA ILE A 199 27.24 22.53 -4.82
C ILE A 199 27.29 21.04 -4.44
N SER A 200 26.38 20.26 -5.00
CA SER A 200 26.28 18.83 -4.72
C SER A 200 27.48 18.04 -5.29
N PRO A 201 27.96 16.99 -4.60
CA PRO A 201 29.08 16.16 -5.03
C PRO A 201 28.99 15.56 -6.45
N ASP A 202 27.77 15.25 -6.91
CA ASP A 202 27.51 14.71 -8.26
C ASP A 202 27.84 15.69 -9.39
N ARG A 203 27.99 16.99 -9.05
CA ARG A 203 28.36 18.05 -10.00
C ARG A 203 29.86 18.38 -10.02
N VAL A 204 30.71 17.56 -9.39
CA VAL A 204 32.15 17.83 -9.27
C VAL A 204 32.83 18.05 -10.62
N ASN A 205 32.43 17.30 -11.63
CA ASN A 205 33.03 17.40 -12.97
C ASN A 205 32.74 18.74 -13.68
N GLU A 206 31.71 19.47 -13.23
CA GLU A 206 31.37 20.80 -13.73
C GLU A 206 32.31 21.89 -13.18
N LEU A 207 33.02 21.61 -12.08
CA LEU A 207 33.96 22.51 -11.45
C LEU A 207 35.38 22.33 -11.96
N ILE A 208 35.74 21.08 -12.31
CA ILE A 208 37.08 20.77 -12.79
C ILE A 208 37.37 21.54 -14.11
N GLY A 209 38.49 22.24 -14.15
CA GLY A 209 38.89 23.06 -15.28
C GLY A 209 38.40 24.52 -15.25
N LYS A 210 37.47 24.86 -14.35
CA LYS A 210 37.06 26.27 -14.13
C LYS A 210 38.11 27.05 -13.36
N ILE A 211 38.15 28.38 -13.56
CA ILE A 211 39.11 29.28 -12.91
C ILE A 211 38.41 29.99 -11.74
N VAL A 212 39.08 29.99 -10.58
CA VAL A 212 38.59 30.64 -9.35
C VAL A 212 38.76 32.15 -9.47
N GLN A 213 37.67 32.90 -9.18
CA GLN A 213 37.63 34.38 -9.29
C GLN A 213 38.07 35.11 -8.01
N LEU A 214 38.17 34.42 -6.89
CA LEU A 214 38.59 34.93 -5.60
C LEU A 214 39.31 33.83 -4.79
N ASP A 215 40.03 34.21 -3.73
CA ASP A 215 40.69 33.24 -2.83
C ASP A 215 39.69 32.43 -2.06
N ILE A 216 39.79 31.09 -2.10
CA ILE A 216 38.93 30.18 -1.35
C ILE A 216 39.76 29.50 -0.26
N LYS A 217 39.34 29.64 0.99
CA LYS A 217 40.01 28.99 2.15
C LYS A 217 39.70 27.50 2.18
N GLU A 218 40.63 26.75 2.76
CA GLU A 218 40.38 25.35 3.11
C GLU A 218 39.08 25.18 3.88
N ASP A 219 38.33 24.12 3.60
CA ASP A 219 37.02 23.76 4.17
C ASP A 219 35.85 24.69 3.82
N PHE A 220 36.06 25.75 3.03
CA PHE A 220 34.97 26.57 2.54
C PHE A 220 34.27 25.93 1.35
N GLN A 221 32.93 26.04 1.30
CA GLN A 221 32.15 25.61 0.16
C GLN A 221 32.51 26.43 -1.07
N ILE A 222 32.67 25.73 -2.20
CA ILE A 222 32.81 26.37 -3.49
C ILE A 222 31.40 26.73 -3.98
N LYS A 223 31.25 27.94 -4.51
CA LYS A 223 30.00 28.44 -5.08
C LYS A 223 30.18 28.74 -6.56
N TRP A 224 29.09 28.70 -7.29
CA TRP A 224 29.14 29.02 -8.74
C TRP A 224 29.61 30.45 -9.00
N GLU A 225 29.28 31.40 -8.11
CA GLU A 225 29.70 32.79 -8.20
C GLU A 225 31.21 33.00 -7.96
N ASP A 226 31.90 32.01 -7.42
CA ASP A 226 33.34 32.03 -7.17
C ASP A 226 34.13 31.61 -8.44
N LEU A 227 33.47 31.22 -9.51
CA LEU A 227 34.06 30.61 -10.71
C LEU A 227 33.77 31.45 -11.96
N ASN A 228 34.69 31.39 -12.95
CA ASN A 228 34.40 31.90 -14.27
C ASN A 228 33.39 30.99 -15.03
N GLU A 229 32.77 31.52 -16.05
CA GLU A 229 31.91 30.75 -16.94
C GLU A 229 32.65 29.63 -17.70
#